data_f28eb11ade5b41cfb49000afabf48fe1
#
_entry.id   f28eb11ade5b41cfb49000afabf48fe1
#
_cell.length_a   1.000
_cell.length_b   1.000
_cell.length_c   1.000
_cell.angle_alpha   90.00
_cell.angle_beta   90.00
_cell.angle_gamma   90.00
#
_symmetry.space_group_name_H-M   'P 1'
#
loop_
_entity.id
_entity.type
_entity.pdbx_description
1 polymer ?
#
loop_
_entity_poly.entity_id
_entity_poly.type
_entity_poly.pdbx_seq_one_letter_code
_entity_poly.pdbx_strand_id
1 'polypeptide(L)'
;MKIALLFSGQGMQYADMLPWMNPANPLLLQMQEQLHVPDWRAAMRDTRWASTNAHAQVVLTACALAAWQELQEHVPALQTSRRSLVAVAGYSIGELAAACVAGVLSA
;
A
#
# COMPACT_ATOMS: atom_id res chain seq x y z
N MET A 1 -7.91 -5.95 21.80
CA MET A 1 -7.79 -4.68 21.03
C MET A 1 -8.58 -4.81 19.74
N LYS A 2 -9.41 -3.84 19.47
CA LYS A 2 -10.21 -3.81 18.23
C LYS A 2 -9.62 -2.77 17.28
N ILE A 3 -9.45 -3.13 16.02
CA ILE A 3 -8.76 -2.31 15.01
C ILE A 3 -9.65 -2.17 13.78
N ALA A 4 -9.73 -0.97 13.25
CA ALA A 4 -10.27 -0.70 11.92
C ALA A 4 -9.14 -0.27 11.00
N LEU A 5 -9.11 -0.78 9.78
CA LEU A 5 -8.14 -0.40 8.75
C LEU A 5 -8.83 0.40 7.67
N LEU A 6 -8.25 1.55 7.35
CA LEU A 6 -8.74 2.43 6.29
C LEU A 6 -7.64 2.62 5.25
N PHE A 7 -7.98 2.38 3.99
CA PHE A 7 -7.06 2.55 2.87
C PHE A 7 -7.46 3.77 2.05
N SER A 8 -6.52 4.69 1.87
CA SER A 8 -6.74 5.91 1.10
C SER A 8 -6.86 5.65 -0.39
N GLY A 9 -7.58 6.52 -1.08
CA GLY A 9 -7.67 6.54 -2.52
C GLY A 9 -6.60 7.43 -3.17
N GLN A 10 -6.75 7.62 -4.48
CA GLN A 10 -5.85 8.41 -5.31
C GLN A 10 -5.97 9.91 -4.99
N GLY A 11 -4.84 10.63 -5.07
CA GLY A 11 -4.78 12.09 -4.91
C GLY A 11 -3.93 12.57 -3.75
N MET A 12 -3.60 11.70 -2.80
CA MET A 12 -2.82 12.04 -1.62
C MET A 12 -1.40 11.44 -1.64
N GLN A 13 -1.04 10.76 -2.72
CA GLN A 13 0.28 10.14 -2.85
C GLN A 13 1.38 11.19 -3.09
N TYR A 14 2.54 10.96 -2.48
CA TYR A 14 3.73 11.80 -2.69
C TYR A 14 5.01 10.98 -2.49
N ALA A 15 6.13 11.48 -3.01
CA ALA A 15 7.39 10.72 -3.09
C ALA A 15 7.94 10.27 -1.73
N ASP A 16 7.76 11.08 -0.70
CA ASP A 16 8.31 10.82 0.63
C ASP A 16 7.30 10.19 1.59
N MET A 17 6.15 9.72 1.08
CA MET A 17 5.17 9.04 1.90
C MET A 17 5.72 7.72 2.44
N LEU A 18 5.27 7.33 3.63
CA LEU A 18 5.66 6.08 4.28
C LEU A 18 7.19 5.90 4.34
N PRO A 19 7.92 6.86 4.94
CA PRO A 19 9.39 6.85 4.90
C PRO A 19 10.01 5.68 5.67
N TRP A 20 9.25 5.05 6.54
CA TRP A 20 9.69 3.92 7.37
C TRP A 20 9.67 2.57 6.63
N MET A 21 9.07 2.50 5.44
CA MET A 21 9.01 1.25 4.69
C MET A 21 10.40 0.80 4.22
N ASN A 22 10.64 -0.51 4.30
CA ASN A 22 11.85 -1.12 3.78
C ASN A 22 11.87 -1.01 2.24
N PRO A 23 12.86 -0.33 1.64
CA PRO A 23 12.94 -0.20 0.19
C PRO A 23 13.14 -1.54 -0.53
N ALA A 24 13.60 -2.58 0.17
CA ALA A 24 13.75 -3.92 -0.36
C ALA A 24 12.50 -4.79 -0.21
N ASN A 25 11.37 -4.23 0.25
CA ASN A 25 10.12 -4.97 0.37
C ASN A 25 9.75 -5.59 -0.98
N PRO A 26 9.47 -6.91 -1.04
CA PRO A 26 9.18 -7.59 -2.32
C PRO A 26 8.03 -6.99 -3.11
N LEU A 27 7.00 -6.47 -2.45
CA LEU A 27 5.87 -5.82 -3.13
C LEU A 27 6.31 -4.51 -3.79
N LEU A 28 7.21 -3.76 -3.17
CA LEU A 28 7.76 -2.53 -3.76
C LEU A 28 8.68 -2.83 -4.94
N LEU A 29 9.50 -3.87 -4.83
CA LEU A 29 10.38 -4.29 -5.91
C LEU A 29 9.57 -4.78 -7.11
N GLN A 30 8.53 -5.56 -6.88
CA GLN A 30 7.62 -6.04 -7.92
C GLN A 30 6.89 -4.87 -8.59
N MET A 31 6.47 -3.89 -7.82
CA MET A 31 5.84 -2.67 -8.34
C MET A 31 6.78 -1.91 -9.28
N GLN A 32 8.03 -1.72 -8.86
CA GLN A 32 9.04 -1.04 -9.68
C GLN A 32 9.30 -1.78 -11.00
N GLU A 33 9.36 -3.09 -10.94
CA GLU A 33 9.52 -3.92 -12.14
C GLU A 33 8.31 -3.76 -13.08
N GLN A 34 7.11 -3.81 -12.53
CA GLN A 34 5.87 -3.65 -13.30
C GLN A 34 5.76 -2.27 -13.94
N LEU A 35 6.21 -1.23 -13.26
CA LEU A 35 6.18 0.16 -13.75
C LEU A 35 7.40 0.53 -14.59
N HIS A 36 8.38 -0.38 -14.73
CA HIS A 36 9.64 -0.14 -15.45
C HIS A 36 10.43 1.05 -14.90
N VAL A 37 10.46 1.20 -13.58
CA VAL A 37 11.23 2.25 -12.91
C VAL A 37 12.20 1.62 -11.91
N PRO A 38 13.44 2.15 -11.80
CA PRO A 38 14.41 1.62 -10.83
C PRO A 38 14.14 2.09 -9.40
N ASP A 39 13.46 3.22 -9.22
CA ASP A 39 13.14 3.81 -7.93
C ASP A 39 11.80 4.54 -8.02
N TRP A 40 10.78 3.98 -7.38
CA TRP A 40 9.43 4.55 -7.43
C TRP A 40 9.35 5.93 -6.77
N ARG A 41 10.14 6.19 -5.72
CA ARG A 41 10.14 7.49 -5.06
C ARG A 41 10.69 8.58 -5.98
N ALA A 42 11.76 8.27 -6.70
CA ALA A 42 12.32 9.19 -7.70
C ALA A 42 11.32 9.46 -8.82
N ALA A 43 10.65 8.41 -9.31
CA ALA A 43 9.60 8.56 -10.34
C ALA A 43 8.44 9.44 -9.84
N MET A 44 8.05 9.31 -8.58
CA MET A 44 6.97 10.09 -7.96
C MET A 44 7.28 11.59 -7.86
N ARG A 45 8.54 11.99 -7.94
CA ARG A 45 8.91 13.42 -7.97
C ARG A 45 8.58 14.10 -9.28
N ASP A 46 8.39 13.34 -10.34
CA ASP A 46 7.79 13.84 -11.58
C ASP A 46 6.27 13.85 -11.41
N THR A 47 5.70 15.04 -11.26
CA THR A 47 4.26 15.20 -11.02
C THR A 47 3.38 14.70 -12.16
N ARG A 48 3.86 14.74 -13.39
CA ARG A 48 3.14 14.17 -14.54
C ARG A 48 3.06 12.65 -14.43
N TRP A 49 4.20 12.03 -14.13
CA TRP A 49 4.26 10.58 -13.94
C TRP A 49 3.38 10.14 -12.76
N ALA A 50 3.50 10.84 -11.64
CA ALA A 50 2.79 10.52 -10.40
C ALA A 50 1.26 10.67 -10.51
N SER A 51 0.79 11.62 -11.33
CA SER A 51 -0.65 11.88 -11.50
C SER A 51 -1.30 11.04 -12.60
N THR A 52 -0.54 10.29 -13.37
CA THR A 52 -1.08 9.34 -14.34
C THR A 52 -1.85 8.24 -13.60
N ASN A 53 -3.11 8.02 -13.97
CA ASN A 53 -3.98 7.07 -13.28
C ASN A 53 -3.37 5.68 -13.14
N ALA A 54 -2.79 5.16 -14.22
CA ALA A 54 -2.17 3.82 -14.20
C ALA A 54 -1.03 3.74 -13.18
N HIS A 55 -0.18 4.77 -13.11
CA HIS A 55 0.93 4.80 -12.15
C HIS A 55 0.43 4.97 -10.72
N ALA A 56 -0.46 5.93 -10.50
CA ALA A 56 -1.01 6.22 -9.18
C ALA A 56 -1.70 4.99 -8.56
N GLN A 57 -2.50 4.28 -9.35
CA GLN A 57 -3.21 3.09 -8.88
C GLN A 57 -2.25 1.98 -8.46
N VAL A 58 -1.23 1.72 -9.24
CA VAL A 58 -0.24 0.67 -8.92
C VAL A 58 0.56 1.06 -7.68
N VAL A 59 1.04 2.30 -7.62
CA VAL A 59 1.83 2.80 -6.48
C VAL A 59 1.01 2.74 -5.19
N LEU A 60 -0.21 3.26 -5.20
CA LEU A 60 -1.06 3.28 -4.01
C LEU A 60 -1.38 1.88 -3.51
N THR A 61 -1.76 0.97 -4.40
CA THR A 61 -2.11 -0.39 -4.01
C THR A 61 -0.90 -1.14 -3.46
N ALA A 62 0.23 -1.10 -4.15
CA ALA A 62 1.45 -1.79 -3.70
C ALA A 62 1.97 -1.21 -2.39
N CYS A 63 1.99 0.11 -2.25
CA CYS A 63 2.44 0.76 -1.02
C CYS A 63 1.51 0.46 0.15
N ALA A 64 0.21 0.44 -0.06
CA ALA A 64 -0.77 0.12 0.99
C ALA A 64 -0.58 -1.32 1.49
N LEU A 65 -0.43 -2.28 0.60
CA LEU A 65 -0.22 -3.69 0.96
C LEU A 65 1.15 -3.91 1.61
N ALA A 66 2.20 -3.28 1.09
CA ALA A 66 3.53 -3.34 1.68
C ALA A 66 3.55 -2.72 3.08
N ALA A 67 2.92 -1.58 3.25
CA ALA A 67 2.81 -0.91 4.55
C ALA A 67 2.07 -1.76 5.57
N TRP A 68 0.97 -2.39 5.19
CA TRP A 68 0.24 -3.31 6.07
C TRP A 68 1.10 -4.50 6.48
N GLN A 69 1.80 -5.10 5.52
CA GLN A 69 2.69 -6.23 5.78
C GLN A 69 3.78 -5.87 6.80
N GLU A 70 4.48 -4.75 6.58
CA GLU A 70 5.55 -4.31 7.47
C GLU A 70 5.02 -3.90 8.84
N LEU A 71 3.84 -3.29 8.89
CA LEU A 71 3.21 -2.92 10.15
C LEU A 71 2.90 -4.17 11.01
N GLN A 72 2.42 -5.24 10.39
CA GLN A 72 2.20 -6.51 11.07
C GLN A 72 3.51 -7.09 11.63
N GLU A 73 4.62 -6.97 10.90
CA GLU A 73 5.93 -7.44 11.34
C GLU A 73 6.45 -6.65 12.55
N HIS A 74 6.20 -5.35 12.59
CA HIS A 74 6.67 -4.46 13.66
C HIS A 74 5.74 -4.41 14.87
N VAL A 75 4.49 -4.78 14.72
CA VAL A 75 3.49 -4.78 15.80
C VAL A 75 2.93 -6.19 15.97
N PRO A 76 3.52 -7.01 16.85
CA PRO A 76 3.15 -8.42 17.00
C PRO A 76 1.66 -8.65 17.29
N ALA A 77 1.02 -7.71 17.97
CA ALA A 77 -0.42 -7.79 18.26
C ALA A 77 -1.28 -7.83 16.99
N LEU A 78 -0.78 -7.30 15.86
CA LEU A 78 -1.48 -7.33 14.58
C LEU A 78 -1.33 -8.66 13.85
N GLN A 79 -0.30 -9.46 14.18
CA GLN A 79 -0.06 -10.76 13.55
C GLN A 79 -1.05 -11.82 14.03
N THR A 80 -1.50 -11.73 15.27
CA THR A 80 -2.31 -12.76 15.91
C THR A 80 -3.78 -12.60 15.67
N SER A 81 -4.23 -11.55 14.98
CA SER A 81 -5.63 -11.27 15.07
C SER A 81 -6.25 -10.61 13.85
N ARG A 82 -6.56 -11.42 12.86
CA ARG A 82 -7.77 -11.18 12.09
C ARG A 82 -8.99 -10.99 13.00
N ARG A 83 -8.95 -11.54 14.21
CA ARG A 83 -10.01 -11.39 15.24
C ARG A 83 -10.08 -9.98 15.82
N SER A 84 -9.00 -9.20 15.75
CA SER A 84 -8.99 -7.81 16.20
C SER A 84 -9.42 -6.82 15.12
N LEU A 85 -9.49 -7.25 13.85
CA LEU A 85 -9.99 -6.41 12.78
C LEU A 85 -11.51 -6.36 12.86
N VAL A 86 -12.04 -5.22 13.23
CA VAL A 86 -13.48 -4.96 13.31
C VAL A 86 -14.03 -4.56 11.94
N ALA A 87 -13.23 -3.82 11.19
CA ALA A 87 -13.61 -3.33 9.87
C ALA A 87 -12.38 -3.08 9.00
N VAL A 88 -12.53 -3.33 7.71
CA VAL A 88 -11.56 -2.96 6.67
C VAL A 88 -12.33 -2.19 5.61
N ALA A 89 -11.88 -0.99 5.31
CA ALA A 89 -12.53 -0.13 4.32
C ALA A 89 -11.48 0.55 3.43
N GLY A 90 -11.87 0.88 2.22
CA GLY A 90 -11.04 1.60 1.28
C GLY A 90 -11.86 2.59 0.48
N TYR A 91 -11.23 3.70 0.08
CA TYR A 91 -11.83 4.72 -0.76
C TYR A 91 -11.28 4.61 -2.18
N SER A 92 -12.16 4.47 -3.17
CA SER A 92 -11.78 4.35 -4.59
C SER A 92 -10.79 3.18 -4.80
N ILE A 93 -9.59 3.43 -5.30
CA ILE A 93 -8.57 2.37 -5.50
C ILE A 93 -8.17 1.68 -4.19
N GLY A 94 -8.32 2.32 -3.04
CA GLY A 94 -8.10 1.71 -1.74
C GLY A 94 -8.99 0.51 -1.45
N GLU A 95 -10.08 0.35 -2.17
CA GLU A 95 -10.96 -0.83 -2.05
C GLU A 95 -10.24 -2.12 -2.45
N LEU A 96 -9.31 -2.08 -3.40
CA LEU A 96 -8.52 -3.25 -3.78
C LEU A 96 -7.61 -3.72 -2.64
N ALA A 97 -6.90 -2.80 -1.99
CA ALA A 97 -6.08 -3.11 -0.84
C ALA A 97 -6.93 -3.63 0.32
N ALA A 98 -8.07 -3.01 0.59
CA ALA A 98 -9.01 -3.45 1.61
C ALA A 98 -9.52 -4.87 1.35
N ALA A 99 -9.86 -5.19 0.09
CA ALA A 99 -10.31 -6.53 -0.29
C ALA A 99 -9.21 -7.58 -0.11
N CYS A 100 -7.95 -7.25 -0.42
CA CYS A 100 -6.81 -8.15 -0.19
C CYS A 100 -6.62 -8.42 1.30
N VAL A 101 -6.65 -7.39 2.14
CA VAL A 101 -6.47 -7.51 3.58
C VAL A 101 -7.63 -8.30 4.21
N ALA A 102 -8.85 -8.09 3.72
CA ALA A 102 -10.02 -8.85 4.17
C ALA A 102 -10.04 -10.31 3.70
N GLY A 103 -9.14 -10.69 2.78
CA GLY A 103 -9.02 -12.06 2.28
C GLY A 103 -9.94 -12.39 1.11
N VAL A 104 -10.57 -11.39 0.49
CA VAL A 104 -11.43 -11.58 -0.70
C VAL A 104 -10.60 -11.74 -1.97
N LEU A 105 -9.48 -11.00 -2.06
CA LEU A 105 -8.54 -11.05 -3.18
C LEU A 105 -7.14 -11.44 -2.69
N SER A 106 -6.35 -12.06 -3.56
CA SER A 106 -4.91 -12.24 -3.32
C SER A 106 -4.13 -11.01 -3.77
N ALA A 107 -3.05 -10.76 -3.06
CA ALA A 107 -2.17 -9.64 -3.37
C ALA A 107 -1.44 -9.79 -4.71
#